data_7c4ed019b5ce31bea3dc9fe0c3343d5d
#
_entry.id   7c4ed019b5ce31bea3dc9fe0c3343d5d
#
_cell.length_a   1.000
_cell.length_b   1.000
_cell.length_c   1.000
_cell.angle_alpha   90.00
_cell.angle_beta   90.00
_cell.angle_gamma   90.00
#
_symmetry.space_group_name_H-M   'P 1'
#
loop_
_entity.id
_entity.type
_entity.pdbx_description
1 polymer ?
#
loop_
_entity_poly.entity_id
_entity_poly.type
_entity_poly.pdbx_seq_one_letter_code
_entity_poly.pdbx_strand_id
1 'polypeptide(L)'
;MRKIGIITIHNSPNYGASLQAFALYEYIRQQGAEVEIIDLHRPNAHADYEQSKKYLPYRLQKKSSVNQLIITVKKLLYTIAYGKKKAFTMGYYDDALTKFEVFNSVIRMSKPYKSVDAIYADPPVYDVYITGSDQLWNPTQRFCLEPFFLTFVPNNAVKISYASSIGISSLTNIEKNDFKKWLSSYNAISVREKQAQKMLNELLMGKNVFQVSDP
;
A
#
# COMPACT_ATOMS: atom_id res chain seq x y z
N MET A 1 9.07 -24.82 7.90
CA MET A 1 8.56 -24.05 6.73
C MET A 1 8.77 -22.58 7.06
N ARG A 2 9.26 -21.76 6.12
CA ARG A 2 9.44 -20.31 6.37
C ARG A 2 8.08 -19.62 6.34
N LYS A 3 7.86 -18.72 7.30
CA LYS A 3 6.66 -17.86 7.33
C LYS A 3 6.96 -16.53 6.66
N ILE A 4 6.15 -16.14 5.69
CA ILE A 4 6.34 -14.93 4.90
C ILE A 4 5.11 -14.04 5.00
N GLY A 5 5.32 -12.79 5.41
CA GLY A 5 4.28 -11.76 5.43
C GLY A 5 4.42 -10.81 4.25
N ILE A 6 3.36 -10.67 3.46
CA ILE A 6 3.30 -9.73 2.33
C ILE A 6 2.43 -8.55 2.73
N ILE A 7 2.95 -7.33 2.61
CA ILE A 7 2.13 -6.11 2.72
C ILE A 7 1.94 -5.49 1.34
N THR A 8 0.69 -5.41 0.90
CA THR A 8 0.31 -4.88 -0.41
C THR A 8 -1.10 -4.31 -0.41
N ILE A 9 -1.50 -3.69 -1.52
CA ILE A 9 -2.90 -3.33 -1.77
C ILE A 9 -3.67 -4.60 -2.15
N HIS A 10 -4.48 -5.11 -1.25
CA HIS A 10 -5.23 -6.35 -1.43
C HIS A 10 -6.75 -6.14 -1.41
N ASN A 11 -7.24 -5.21 -0.61
CA ASN A 11 -8.67 -4.94 -0.47
C ASN A 11 -9.06 -3.65 -1.23
N SER A 12 -9.25 -3.79 -2.52
CA SER A 12 -9.67 -2.72 -3.42
C SER A 12 -10.50 -3.33 -4.56
N PRO A 13 -11.62 -2.70 -4.96
CA PRO A 13 -12.40 -3.14 -6.12
C PRO A 13 -11.66 -2.79 -7.44
N ASN A 14 -10.44 -3.30 -7.57
CA ASN A 14 -9.55 -3.10 -8.69
C ASN A 14 -8.92 -4.44 -9.08
N TYR A 15 -9.20 -4.91 -10.29
CA TYR A 15 -8.72 -6.19 -10.79
C TYR A 15 -7.18 -6.28 -10.74
N GLY A 16 -6.47 -5.22 -11.14
CA GLY A 16 -5.00 -5.20 -11.12
C GLY A 16 -4.45 -5.35 -9.69
N ALA A 17 -5.05 -4.66 -8.70
CA ALA A 17 -4.64 -4.77 -7.31
C ALA A 17 -4.89 -6.17 -6.74
N SER A 18 -6.05 -6.79 -7.03
CA SER A 18 -6.36 -8.14 -6.56
C SER A 18 -5.49 -9.20 -7.24
N LEU A 19 -5.29 -9.09 -8.57
CA LEU A 19 -4.52 -10.05 -9.33
C LEU A 19 -3.03 -10.04 -8.94
N GLN A 20 -2.42 -8.85 -8.79
CA GLN A 20 -1.01 -8.77 -8.39
C GLN A 20 -0.80 -9.31 -6.97
N ALA A 21 -1.72 -9.03 -6.04
CA ALA A 21 -1.64 -9.56 -4.68
C ALA A 21 -1.74 -11.09 -4.66
N PHE A 22 -2.69 -11.65 -5.40
CA PHE A 22 -2.86 -13.09 -5.56
C PHE A 22 -1.67 -13.75 -6.24
N ALA A 23 -1.16 -13.18 -7.34
CA ALA A 23 -0.05 -13.75 -8.09
C ALA A 23 1.23 -13.84 -7.24
N LEU A 24 1.57 -12.77 -6.51
CA LEU A 24 2.73 -12.77 -5.61
C LEU A 24 2.54 -13.77 -4.46
N TYR A 25 1.36 -13.78 -3.82
CA TYR A 25 1.01 -14.71 -2.75
C TYR A 25 1.15 -16.16 -3.23
N GLU A 26 0.52 -16.49 -4.36
CA GLU A 26 0.48 -17.86 -4.88
C GLU A 26 1.85 -18.34 -5.36
N TYR A 27 2.61 -17.47 -6.04
CA TYR A 27 3.97 -17.79 -6.46
C TYR A 27 4.86 -18.19 -5.27
N ILE A 28 4.84 -17.39 -4.18
CA ILE A 28 5.65 -17.68 -3.00
C ILE A 28 5.16 -18.93 -2.27
N ARG A 29 3.83 -19.14 -2.21
CA ARG A 29 3.23 -20.34 -1.64
C ARG A 29 3.66 -21.61 -2.36
N GLN A 30 3.73 -21.56 -3.69
CA GLN A 30 4.21 -22.67 -4.53
C GLN A 30 5.69 -23.00 -4.32
N GLN A 31 6.50 -22.06 -3.80
CA GLN A 31 7.88 -22.32 -3.40
C GLN A 31 7.98 -23.03 -2.02
N GLY A 32 6.87 -23.45 -1.44
CA GLY A 32 6.83 -24.19 -0.18
C GLY A 32 6.90 -23.33 1.08
N ALA A 33 6.59 -22.05 0.99
CA ALA A 33 6.49 -21.17 2.15
C ALA A 33 5.06 -21.12 2.73
N GLU A 34 4.94 -20.83 4.01
CA GLU A 34 3.69 -20.40 4.65
C GLU A 34 3.54 -18.89 4.44
N VAL A 35 2.52 -18.46 3.69
CA VAL A 35 2.37 -17.07 3.26
C VAL A 35 1.08 -16.48 3.82
N GLU A 36 1.15 -15.24 4.28
CA GLU A 36 -0.02 -14.42 4.64
C GLU A 36 0.12 -13.03 4.01
N ILE A 37 -1.01 -12.45 3.59
CA ILE A 37 -1.07 -11.01 3.33
C ILE A 37 -1.41 -10.30 4.65
N ILE A 38 -0.61 -9.29 5.00
CA ILE A 38 -0.81 -8.45 6.18
C ILE A 38 -2.01 -7.54 5.92
N ASP A 39 -3.11 -7.79 6.63
CA ASP A 39 -4.39 -7.08 6.44
C ASP A 39 -4.36 -5.71 7.13
N LEU A 40 -3.61 -4.77 6.57
CA LEU A 40 -3.63 -3.38 6.98
C LEU A 40 -4.77 -2.64 6.26
N HIS A 41 -5.76 -2.18 7.02
CA HIS A 41 -6.82 -1.32 6.51
C HIS A 41 -6.24 0.00 5.98
N ARG A 42 -6.88 0.56 4.97
CA ARG A 42 -6.42 1.77 4.28
C ARG A 42 -7.50 2.85 4.27
N PRO A 43 -7.10 4.14 4.30
CA PRO A 43 -8.05 5.23 4.11
C PRO A 43 -8.81 5.05 2.79
N ASN A 44 -10.10 5.29 2.80
CA ASN A 44 -11.04 5.19 1.66
C ASN A 44 -11.28 3.77 1.12
N ALA A 45 -10.57 2.75 1.58
CA ALA A 45 -10.83 1.36 1.23
C ALA A 45 -11.69 0.66 2.31
N HIS A 46 -11.53 1.08 3.57
CA HIS A 46 -12.27 0.56 4.71
C HIS A 46 -12.98 1.69 5.44
N ALA A 47 -14.26 1.53 5.71
CA ALA A 47 -15.07 2.53 6.42
C ALA A 47 -14.64 2.66 7.90
N ASP A 48 -14.06 1.61 8.45
CA ASP A 48 -13.61 1.52 9.84
C ASP A 48 -12.12 1.83 10.01
N TYR A 49 -11.45 2.37 8.97
CA TYR A 49 -10.05 2.80 9.09
C TYR A 49 -9.92 4.02 10.01
N GLU A 50 -9.13 3.87 11.06
CA GLU A 50 -8.81 4.93 12.01
C GLU A 50 -7.59 5.73 11.56
N GLN A 51 -7.83 6.86 10.90
CA GLN A 51 -6.76 7.70 10.34
C GLN A 51 -6.26 8.73 11.33
N SER A 52 -5.00 8.62 11.75
CA SER A 52 -4.27 9.71 12.40
C SER A 52 -3.66 10.64 11.35
N LYS A 53 -3.79 11.98 11.55
CA LYS A 53 -3.20 12.98 10.63
C LYS A 53 -1.68 12.88 10.52
N LYS A 54 -0.99 12.37 11.53
CA LYS A 54 0.48 12.21 11.55
C LYS A 54 1.00 11.25 10.49
N TYR A 55 0.17 10.29 10.03
CA TYR A 55 0.55 9.29 9.03
C TYR A 55 0.18 9.66 7.59
N LEU A 56 -0.39 10.83 7.38
CA LEU A 56 -0.63 11.31 6.02
C LEU A 56 0.70 11.61 5.33
N PRO A 57 0.87 11.25 4.04
CA PRO A 57 2.01 11.69 3.25
C PRO A 57 2.21 13.21 3.33
N TYR A 58 3.44 13.67 3.45
CA TYR A 58 3.80 15.07 3.64
C TYR A 58 3.08 16.03 2.67
N ARG A 59 2.96 15.66 1.39
CA ARG A 59 2.26 16.47 0.38
C ARG A 59 0.78 16.67 0.69
N LEU A 60 0.17 15.75 1.44
CA LEU A 60 -1.24 15.79 1.80
C LEU A 60 -1.47 16.51 3.13
N GLN A 61 -0.48 16.55 4.02
CA GLN A 61 -0.56 17.30 5.26
C GLN A 61 -0.59 18.82 5.01
N LYS A 62 0.08 19.28 3.95
CA LYS A 62 0.26 20.69 3.61
C LYS A 62 -0.92 21.34 2.86
N LYS A 63 -2.01 20.59 2.56
CA LYS A 63 -3.19 21.16 1.91
C LYS A 63 -3.91 22.11 2.87
N SER A 64 -3.88 23.40 2.55
CA SER A 64 -4.53 24.50 3.27
C SER A 64 -6.03 24.24 3.50
N SER A 65 -6.53 24.70 4.65
CA SER A 65 -7.95 24.67 5.04
C SER A 65 -8.92 25.26 3.99
N VAL A 66 -8.49 26.23 3.19
CA VAL A 66 -9.27 26.82 2.09
C VAL A 66 -9.58 25.78 1.01
N ASN A 67 -8.62 24.91 0.66
CA ASN A 67 -8.86 23.84 -0.31
C ASN A 67 -9.82 22.76 0.21
N GLN A 68 -9.88 22.52 1.51
CA GLN A 68 -10.86 21.59 2.09
C GLN A 68 -12.29 22.12 1.98
N LEU A 69 -12.48 23.43 2.19
CA LEU A 69 -13.80 24.06 2.05
C LEU A 69 -14.31 23.95 0.60
N ILE A 70 -13.45 24.25 -0.38
CA ILE A 70 -13.79 24.13 -1.80
C ILE A 70 -14.12 22.68 -2.20
N ILE A 71 -13.39 21.71 -1.69
CA ILE A 71 -13.66 20.28 -1.94
C ILE A 71 -15.00 19.86 -1.32
N THR A 72 -15.30 20.34 -0.11
CA THR A 72 -16.56 20.04 0.59
C THR A 72 -17.76 20.64 -0.16
N VAL A 73 -17.67 21.89 -0.61
CA VAL A 73 -18.70 22.55 -1.42
C VAL A 73 -18.89 21.83 -2.77
N LYS A 74 -17.80 21.45 -3.45
CA LYS A 74 -17.88 20.68 -4.69
C LYS A 74 -18.52 19.31 -4.48
N LYS A 75 -18.20 18.60 -3.38
CA LYS A 75 -18.84 17.32 -3.02
C LYS A 75 -20.35 17.49 -2.78
N LEU A 76 -20.74 18.55 -2.05
CA LEU A 76 -22.15 18.83 -1.79
C LEU A 76 -22.92 19.10 -3.08
N LEU A 77 -22.39 19.98 -3.95
CA LEU A 77 -22.97 20.28 -5.25
C LEU A 77 -23.06 19.03 -6.15
N TYR A 78 -22.04 18.18 -6.16
CA TYR A 78 -22.04 16.93 -6.89
C TYR A 78 -23.09 15.95 -6.35
N THR A 79 -23.25 15.86 -5.03
CA THR A 79 -24.26 14.99 -4.38
C THR A 79 -25.69 15.47 -4.72
N ILE A 80 -25.93 16.77 -4.75
CA ILE A 80 -27.23 17.35 -5.14
C ILE A 80 -27.51 17.09 -6.63
N ALA A 81 -26.53 17.32 -7.50
CA ALA A 81 -26.70 17.19 -8.94
C ALA A 81 -26.84 15.72 -9.42
N TYR A 82 -26.19 14.78 -8.77
CA TYR A 82 -26.06 13.39 -9.22
C TYR A 82 -26.54 12.34 -8.22
N GLY A 83 -27.23 12.75 -7.14
CA GLY A 83 -27.66 11.85 -6.05
C GLY A 83 -28.52 10.66 -6.53
N LYS A 84 -29.41 10.87 -7.50
CA LYS A 84 -30.25 9.79 -8.08
C LYS A 84 -29.45 8.81 -8.97
N LYS A 85 -28.38 9.28 -9.65
CA LYS A 85 -27.50 8.42 -10.45
C LYS A 85 -26.62 7.53 -9.58
N LYS A 86 -26.25 8.00 -8.38
CA LYS A 86 -25.43 7.27 -7.43
C LYS A 86 -26.16 6.07 -6.81
N ALA A 87 -27.48 6.17 -6.59
CA ALA A 87 -28.27 5.05 -6.07
C ALA A 87 -28.36 3.88 -7.06
N PHE A 88 -28.45 4.17 -8.37
CA PHE A 88 -28.48 3.12 -9.41
C PHE A 88 -27.11 2.42 -9.58
N THR A 89 -26.02 3.19 -9.46
CA THR A 89 -24.65 2.62 -9.56
C THR A 89 -24.21 1.90 -8.29
N MET A 90 -24.79 2.18 -7.12
CA MET A 90 -24.46 1.50 -5.86
C MET A 90 -24.79 0.00 -5.89
N GLY A 91 -25.94 -0.42 -6.41
CA GLY A 91 -26.28 -1.85 -6.48
C GLY A 91 -25.32 -2.65 -7.37
N TYR A 92 -24.90 -2.10 -8.51
CA TYR A 92 -23.89 -2.73 -9.36
C TYR A 92 -22.50 -2.76 -8.70
N TYR A 93 -22.17 -1.75 -7.90
CA TYR A 93 -20.91 -1.65 -7.17
C TYR A 93 -20.85 -2.67 -6.03
N ASP A 94 -21.96 -2.89 -5.32
CA ASP A 94 -22.05 -3.88 -4.23
C ASP A 94 -21.90 -5.31 -4.75
N ASP A 95 -22.51 -5.66 -5.90
CA ASP A 95 -22.33 -6.96 -6.55
C ASP A 95 -20.85 -7.18 -7.00
N ALA A 96 -20.23 -6.12 -7.52
CA ALA A 96 -18.80 -6.18 -7.87
C ALA A 96 -17.91 -6.36 -6.63
N LEU A 97 -18.20 -5.65 -5.53
CA LEU A 97 -17.45 -5.82 -4.26
C LEU A 97 -17.54 -7.25 -3.74
N THR A 98 -18.72 -7.84 -3.74
CA THR A 98 -18.92 -9.24 -3.32
C THR A 98 -18.06 -10.21 -4.14
N LYS A 99 -17.94 -9.99 -5.47
CA LYS A 99 -17.08 -10.82 -6.33
C LYS A 99 -15.60 -10.66 -5.99
N PHE A 100 -15.14 -9.45 -5.65
CA PHE A 100 -13.77 -9.22 -5.17
C PHE A 100 -13.51 -9.89 -3.82
N GLU A 101 -14.50 -9.85 -2.90
CA GLU A 101 -14.39 -10.52 -1.60
C GLU A 101 -14.28 -12.04 -1.77
N VAL A 102 -15.11 -12.64 -2.62
CA VAL A 102 -15.04 -14.08 -2.96
C VAL A 102 -13.69 -14.43 -3.58
N PHE A 103 -13.17 -13.61 -4.52
CA PHE A 103 -11.84 -13.85 -5.10
C PHE A 103 -10.74 -13.75 -4.04
N ASN A 104 -10.78 -12.73 -3.19
CA ASN A 104 -9.77 -12.51 -2.16
C ASN A 104 -9.85 -13.54 -1.02
N SER A 105 -10.98 -14.27 -0.85
CA SER A 105 -11.13 -15.28 0.20
C SER A 105 -10.21 -16.50 0.05
N VAL A 106 -9.61 -16.70 -1.12
CA VAL A 106 -8.60 -17.77 -1.34
C VAL A 106 -7.22 -17.39 -0.80
N ILE A 107 -7.02 -16.13 -0.44
CA ILE A 107 -5.75 -15.62 0.10
C ILE A 107 -5.81 -15.68 1.63
N ARG A 108 -4.80 -16.28 2.24
CA ARG A 108 -4.68 -16.25 3.71
C ARG A 108 -4.25 -14.87 4.17
N MET A 109 -5.04 -14.28 5.05
CA MET A 109 -4.79 -12.96 5.64
C MET A 109 -4.31 -13.09 7.08
N SER A 110 -3.53 -12.12 7.54
CA SER A 110 -3.29 -11.92 8.98
C SER A 110 -4.57 -11.44 9.70
N LYS A 111 -4.50 -11.24 11.01
CA LYS A 111 -5.52 -10.44 11.70
C LYS A 111 -5.64 -9.05 11.08
N PRO A 112 -6.84 -8.43 11.07
CA PRO A 112 -7.02 -7.09 10.51
C PRO A 112 -6.42 -6.00 11.42
N TYR A 113 -5.68 -5.06 10.81
CA TYR A 113 -5.14 -3.86 11.45
C TYR A 113 -5.93 -2.64 10.98
N LYS A 114 -6.78 -2.08 11.83
CA LYS A 114 -7.68 -0.96 11.49
C LYS A 114 -7.01 0.41 11.48
N SER A 115 -5.76 0.49 11.91
CA SER A 115 -4.97 1.73 11.91
C SER A 115 -3.47 1.44 11.81
N VAL A 116 -2.70 2.50 11.51
CA VAL A 116 -1.24 2.45 11.58
C VAL A 116 -0.77 2.22 13.02
N ASP A 117 -1.41 2.84 14.01
CA ASP A 117 -1.05 2.63 15.42
C ASP A 117 -1.26 1.16 15.83
N ALA A 118 -2.30 0.50 15.32
CA ALA A 118 -2.57 -0.91 15.65
C ALA A 118 -1.46 -1.87 15.19
N ILE A 119 -0.91 -1.68 13.98
CA ILE A 119 0.16 -2.55 13.49
C ILE A 119 1.49 -2.29 14.20
N TYR A 120 1.75 -1.06 14.68
CA TYR A 120 2.92 -0.77 15.49
C TYR A 120 2.81 -1.30 16.92
N ALA A 121 1.60 -1.31 17.51
CA ALA A 121 1.36 -1.79 18.86
C ALA A 121 1.51 -3.32 18.98
N ASP A 122 1.14 -4.06 17.93
CA ASP A 122 1.19 -5.53 17.91
C ASP A 122 1.53 -6.03 16.50
N PRO A 123 2.81 -5.86 16.08
CA PRO A 123 3.24 -6.21 14.74
C PRO A 123 3.20 -7.74 14.52
N PRO A 124 2.80 -8.19 13.31
CA PRO A 124 2.83 -9.60 12.97
C PRO A 124 4.28 -10.10 12.87
N VAL A 125 4.51 -11.38 13.19
CA VAL A 125 5.86 -11.97 13.20
C VAL A 125 6.01 -12.98 12.08
N TYR A 126 7.00 -12.72 11.19
CA TYR A 126 7.37 -13.57 10.06
C TYR A 126 8.90 -13.70 9.96
N ASP A 127 9.36 -14.72 9.26
CA ASP A 127 10.80 -14.91 8.96
C ASP A 127 11.26 -13.92 7.88
N VAL A 128 10.36 -13.59 6.94
CA VAL A 128 10.60 -12.66 5.82
C VAL A 128 9.39 -11.76 5.65
N TYR A 129 9.64 -10.49 5.44
CA TYR A 129 8.60 -9.50 5.12
C TYR A 129 8.81 -8.99 3.70
N ILE A 130 7.74 -8.98 2.92
CA ILE A 130 7.75 -8.50 1.54
C ILE A 130 6.76 -7.35 1.39
N THR A 131 7.20 -6.24 0.80
CA THR A 131 6.32 -5.17 0.37
C THR A 131 6.22 -5.14 -1.15
N GLY A 132 5.02 -4.97 -1.66
CA GLY A 132 4.77 -4.93 -3.11
C GLY A 132 3.79 -6.03 -3.56
N SER A 133 3.40 -6.06 -4.81
CA SER A 133 3.68 -4.99 -5.79
C SER A 133 2.68 -3.83 -5.58
N ASP A 134 2.41 -2.99 -6.60
CA ASP A 134 1.51 -1.85 -6.60
C ASP A 134 2.13 -0.52 -6.10
N GLN A 135 1.37 0.58 -6.22
CA GLN A 135 1.83 1.96 -5.93
C GLN A 135 1.92 2.26 -4.43
N LEU A 136 2.51 1.37 -3.66
CA LEU A 136 2.60 1.48 -2.21
C LEU A 136 3.44 2.68 -1.75
N TRP A 137 4.41 3.07 -2.56
CA TRP A 137 5.38 4.12 -2.26
C TRP A 137 5.11 5.44 -2.97
N ASN A 138 3.88 5.64 -3.48
CA ASN A 138 3.48 6.88 -4.13
C ASN A 138 3.02 7.94 -3.11
N PRO A 139 3.84 8.97 -2.79
CA PRO A 139 3.52 9.95 -1.75
C PRO A 139 2.40 10.92 -2.13
N THR A 140 1.88 10.85 -3.36
CA THR A 140 0.69 11.62 -3.75
C THR A 140 -0.62 10.94 -3.37
N GLN A 141 -0.56 9.67 -2.97
CA GLN A 141 -1.71 8.87 -2.62
C GLN A 141 -1.93 8.83 -1.10
N ARG A 142 -3.19 8.93 -0.66
CA ARG A 142 -3.54 8.88 0.77
C ARG A 142 -3.21 7.56 1.44
N PHE A 143 -3.11 6.50 0.67
CA PHE A 143 -2.79 5.16 1.15
C PHE A 143 -1.28 4.86 1.17
N CYS A 144 -0.41 5.80 0.78
CA CYS A 144 1.03 5.68 0.97
C CYS A 144 1.35 5.88 2.45
N LEU A 145 1.27 4.79 3.21
CA LEU A 145 1.46 4.78 4.67
C LEU A 145 2.86 4.23 5.01
N GLU A 146 3.44 4.71 6.10
CA GLU A 146 4.74 4.21 6.59
C GLU A 146 4.83 2.67 6.69
N PRO A 147 3.81 1.94 7.18
CA PRO A 147 3.88 0.47 7.24
C PRO A 147 4.16 -0.21 5.90
N PHE A 148 3.79 0.40 4.76
CA PHE A 148 4.14 -0.15 3.44
C PHE A 148 5.65 -0.08 3.14
N PHE A 149 6.43 0.62 3.97
CA PHE A 149 7.90 0.58 3.97
C PHE A 149 8.44 -0.38 5.03
N LEU A 150 7.62 -1.26 5.60
CA LEU A 150 7.97 -2.22 6.65
C LEU A 150 8.64 -1.55 7.88
N THR A 151 8.17 -0.35 8.23
CA THR A 151 8.72 0.44 9.34
C THR A 151 8.32 -0.09 10.72
N PHE A 152 7.29 -0.92 10.80
CA PHE A 152 6.87 -1.65 12.01
C PHE A 152 7.72 -2.90 12.29
N VAL A 153 8.55 -3.30 11.33
CA VAL A 153 9.37 -4.53 11.41
C VAL A 153 10.76 -4.19 11.98
N PRO A 154 11.31 -4.99 12.92
CA PRO A 154 12.67 -4.79 13.43
C PRO A 154 13.73 -4.71 12.33
N ASN A 155 14.79 -3.90 12.55
CA ASN A 155 15.82 -3.68 11.53
C ASN A 155 16.64 -4.94 11.17
N ASN A 156 16.73 -5.91 12.06
CA ASN A 156 17.43 -7.18 11.86
C ASN A 156 16.57 -8.24 11.16
N ALA A 157 15.29 -7.98 10.91
CA ALA A 157 14.44 -8.88 10.15
C ALA A 157 14.72 -8.79 8.64
N VAL A 158 14.45 -9.87 7.91
CA VAL A 158 14.61 -9.91 6.45
C VAL A 158 13.47 -9.13 5.79
N LYS A 159 13.83 -8.03 5.11
CA LYS A 159 12.89 -7.13 4.39
C LYS A 159 13.21 -7.09 2.92
N ILE A 160 12.21 -7.32 2.10
CA ILE A 160 12.33 -7.34 0.63
C ILE A 160 11.23 -6.48 0.03
N SER A 161 11.50 -5.78 -1.07
CA SER A 161 10.44 -5.26 -1.92
C SER A 161 10.40 -6.00 -3.25
N TYR A 162 9.18 -6.29 -3.71
CA TYR A 162 8.96 -6.87 -5.03
C TYR A 162 8.06 -5.97 -5.88
N ALA A 163 8.59 -5.44 -6.98
CA ALA A 163 7.88 -4.59 -7.94
C ALA A 163 7.11 -3.42 -7.31
N SER A 164 7.57 -2.88 -6.17
CA SER A 164 6.92 -1.71 -5.54
C SER A 164 7.00 -0.49 -6.45
N SER A 165 5.91 0.27 -6.55
CA SER A 165 5.82 1.43 -7.43
C SER A 165 5.84 2.75 -6.64
N ILE A 166 6.61 3.73 -7.14
CA ILE A 166 6.61 5.11 -6.62
C ILE A 166 5.62 5.98 -7.41
N GLY A 167 5.41 5.69 -8.70
CA GLY A 167 4.39 6.32 -9.55
C GLY A 167 4.55 7.82 -9.81
N ILE A 168 5.69 8.41 -9.45
CA ILE A 168 6.03 9.82 -9.68
C ILE A 168 7.48 9.98 -10.14
N SER A 169 7.78 11.11 -10.77
CA SER A 169 9.09 11.37 -11.38
C SER A 169 10.13 11.96 -10.42
N SER A 170 9.71 12.51 -9.29
CA SER A 170 10.63 13.14 -8.33
C SER A 170 10.06 13.16 -6.92
N LEU A 171 10.95 13.02 -5.94
CA LEU A 171 10.68 13.17 -4.51
C LEU A 171 11.15 14.55 -4.03
N THR A 172 10.41 15.15 -3.11
CA THR A 172 10.88 16.33 -2.34
C THR A 172 12.04 15.94 -1.41
N ASN A 173 12.79 16.91 -0.89
CA ASN A 173 13.90 16.63 0.03
C ASN A 173 13.45 15.91 1.31
N ILE A 174 12.25 16.23 1.82
CA ILE A 174 11.68 15.54 2.98
C ILE A 174 11.39 14.08 2.63
N GLU A 175 10.72 13.82 1.53
CA GLU A 175 10.41 12.47 1.06
C GLU A 175 11.68 11.65 0.78
N LYS A 176 12.72 12.27 0.22
CA LYS A 176 14.04 11.62 0.04
C LYS A 176 14.64 11.17 1.36
N ASN A 177 14.58 12.01 2.39
CA ASN A 177 15.09 11.66 3.72
C ASN A 177 14.29 10.50 4.33
N ASP A 178 12.96 10.54 4.24
CA ASP A 178 12.09 9.48 4.74
C ASP A 178 12.33 8.16 4.00
N PHE A 179 12.35 8.18 2.67
CA PHE A 179 12.62 7.00 1.85
C PHE A 179 14.00 6.40 2.16
N LYS A 180 15.03 7.25 2.26
CA LYS A 180 16.38 6.80 2.64
C LYS A 180 16.38 6.11 4.00
N LYS A 181 15.72 6.72 5.00
CA LYS A 181 15.59 6.16 6.35
C LYS A 181 14.88 4.81 6.32
N TRP A 182 13.73 4.72 5.66
CA TRP A 182 12.87 3.53 5.68
C TRP A 182 13.44 2.37 4.85
N LEU A 183 14.09 2.66 3.72
CA LEU A 183 14.62 1.63 2.82
C LEU A 183 16.06 1.19 3.14
N SER A 184 16.76 1.88 4.05
CA SER A 184 18.13 1.55 4.41
C SER A 184 18.28 0.14 5.00
N SER A 185 17.28 -0.38 5.71
CA SER A 185 17.29 -1.70 6.34
C SER A 185 16.85 -2.86 5.43
N TYR A 186 16.51 -2.59 4.17
CA TYR A 186 16.08 -3.65 3.25
C TYR A 186 17.24 -4.52 2.80
N ASN A 187 17.01 -5.83 2.70
CA ASN A 187 17.97 -6.81 2.19
C ASN A 187 18.02 -6.82 0.66
N ALA A 188 16.84 -6.66 0.01
CA ALA A 188 16.73 -6.54 -1.43
C ALA A 188 15.60 -5.58 -1.80
N ILE A 189 15.82 -4.78 -2.84
CA ILE A 189 14.84 -3.82 -3.32
C ILE A 189 14.63 -4.01 -4.82
N SER A 190 13.39 -4.28 -5.19
CA SER A 190 12.97 -4.19 -6.58
C SER A 190 11.74 -3.29 -6.74
N VAL A 191 11.69 -2.60 -7.88
CA VAL A 191 10.64 -1.65 -8.24
C VAL A 191 10.14 -1.95 -9.65
N ARG A 192 8.93 -1.49 -9.94
CA ARG A 192 8.29 -1.72 -11.23
C ARG A 192 8.79 -0.79 -12.33
N GLU A 193 9.05 0.47 -12.00
CA GLU A 193 9.42 1.50 -12.98
C GLU A 193 10.94 1.72 -13.04
N LYS A 194 11.48 1.83 -14.26
CA LYS A 194 12.89 2.19 -14.50
C LYS A 194 13.27 3.53 -13.87
N GLN A 195 12.32 4.47 -13.84
CA GLN A 195 12.52 5.76 -13.21
C GLN A 195 12.66 5.67 -11.68
N ALA A 196 11.83 4.82 -11.03
CA ALA A 196 11.94 4.56 -9.60
C ALA A 196 13.27 3.88 -9.27
N GLN A 197 13.72 2.93 -10.11
CA GLN A 197 15.04 2.29 -9.97
C GLN A 197 16.17 3.32 -9.99
N LYS A 198 16.19 4.22 -10.98
CA LYS A 198 17.21 5.28 -11.08
C LYS A 198 17.20 6.17 -9.84
N MET A 199 16.03 6.64 -9.44
CA MET A 199 15.85 7.52 -8.28
C MET A 199 16.33 6.86 -6.97
N LEU A 200 15.99 5.59 -6.74
CA LEU A 200 16.41 4.88 -5.53
C LEU A 200 17.88 4.49 -5.54
N ASN A 201 18.49 4.16 -6.69
CA ASN A 201 19.93 3.94 -6.79
C ASN A 201 20.74 5.20 -6.43
N GLU A 202 20.27 6.37 -6.87
CA GLU A 202 20.87 7.65 -6.50
C GLU A 202 20.70 7.97 -5.01
N LEU A 203 19.55 7.61 -4.43
CA LEU A 203 19.22 7.89 -3.04
C LEU A 203 19.89 6.94 -2.05
N LEU A 204 19.98 5.64 -2.39
CA LEU A 204 20.45 4.56 -1.52
C LEU A 204 21.85 4.09 -1.92
N MET A 205 22.82 5.00 -1.89
CA MET A 205 24.21 4.68 -2.25
C MET A 205 24.69 3.38 -1.59
N GLY A 206 25.19 2.44 -2.41
CA GLY A 206 25.67 1.13 -1.95
C GLY A 206 24.61 0.02 -1.91
N LYS A 207 23.36 0.30 -2.28
CA LYS A 207 22.33 -0.74 -2.50
C LYS A 207 22.01 -0.85 -3.98
N ASN A 208 21.90 -2.08 -4.47
CA ASN A 208 21.43 -2.33 -5.82
C ASN A 208 19.89 -2.41 -5.80
N VAL A 209 19.25 -1.55 -6.58
CA VAL A 209 17.80 -1.58 -6.80
C VAL A 209 17.55 -2.19 -8.18
N PHE A 210 16.70 -3.21 -8.23
CA PHE A 210 16.39 -3.92 -9.47
C PHE A 210 15.06 -3.43 -10.04
N GLN A 211 14.96 -3.40 -11.36
CA GLN A 211 13.67 -3.25 -12.03
C GLN A 211 13.15 -4.64 -12.40
N VAL A 212 11.88 -4.90 -12.06
CA VAL A 212 11.18 -6.15 -12.37
C VAL A 212 9.76 -5.86 -12.83
N SER A 213 9.13 -6.80 -13.52
CA SER A 213 7.71 -6.73 -13.86
C SER A 213 6.83 -7.03 -12.65
N ASP A 214 5.55 -6.64 -12.72
CA ASP A 214 4.53 -7.12 -11.77
C ASP A 214 4.46 -8.66 -11.82
N PRO A 215 4.06 -9.30 -10.73
CA PRO A 215 3.90 -10.75 -10.65
C PRO A 215 2.79 -11.27 -11.55
#